data_8070d98c594ed40c6fe25c98823a3fbc
#
_entry.id   8070d98c594ed40c6fe25c98823a3fbc
#
_cell.length_a   1.000
_cell.length_b   1.000
_cell.length_c   1.000
_cell.angle_alpha   90.00
_cell.angle_beta   90.00
_cell.angle_gamma   90.00
#
_symmetry.space_group_name_H-M   'P 1'
#
loop_
_entity.id
_entity.type
_entity.pdbx_description
1 polymer ?
#
loop_
_entity_poly.entity_id
_entity_poly.type
_entity_poly.pdbx_seq_one_letter_code
_entity_poly.pdbx_strand_id
1 'polypeptide(L)'
;MTTELHPLGFFLPENTRLLMLGSFPPPKARWSMDFYYPNIQNDMWRILGLIFYGNKDAFLRDKKAFSEEKAKAFCRERGIGIGDTAMEVIRLKANASDKFLEVVRPIDPEKVLSQIPECVAIVVTGQKAM
;
A
#
# COMPACT_ATOMS: atom_id res chain seq x y z
N MET A 1 19.77 -11.92 -11.27
CA MET A 1 18.79 -10.84 -10.98
C MET A 1 19.00 -10.31 -9.58
N THR A 2 18.89 -9.01 -9.44
CA THR A 2 19.00 -8.39 -8.12
C THR A 2 17.66 -8.43 -7.41
N THR A 3 17.69 -8.54 -6.07
CA THR A 3 16.50 -8.42 -5.25
C THR A 3 16.18 -6.95 -4.98
N GLU A 4 14.91 -6.66 -4.68
CA GLU A 4 14.46 -5.34 -4.26
C GLU A 4 13.92 -5.42 -2.84
N LEU A 5 14.43 -4.58 -1.95
CA LEU A 5 13.91 -4.42 -0.60
C LEU A 5 12.70 -3.48 -0.63
N HIS A 6 11.76 -3.71 0.28
CA HIS A 6 10.58 -2.86 0.38
C HIS A 6 10.99 -1.44 0.79
N PRO A 7 10.69 -0.42 -0.03
CA PRO A 7 11.20 0.92 0.22
C PRO A 7 10.40 1.74 1.25
N LEU A 8 9.17 1.33 1.56
CA LEU A 8 8.28 2.10 2.44
C LEU A 8 8.11 1.48 3.83
N GLY A 9 8.32 0.17 3.98
CA GLY A 9 8.03 -0.54 5.23
C GLY A 9 6.53 -0.58 5.50
N PHE A 10 6.12 -0.29 6.73
CA PHE A 10 4.71 -0.25 7.11
C PHE A 10 4.32 1.15 7.57
N PHE A 11 3.08 1.54 7.27
CA PHE A 11 2.48 2.75 7.80
C PHE A 11 1.39 2.33 8.80
N LEU A 12 1.70 2.44 10.10
CA LEU A 12 0.85 1.92 11.18
C LEU A 12 0.52 3.02 12.19
N PRO A 13 -0.55 3.82 11.96
CA PRO A 13 -1.01 4.75 12.99
C PRO A 13 -1.33 4.03 14.31
N GLU A 14 -1.15 4.70 15.45
CA GLU A 14 -1.36 4.10 16.77
C GLU A 14 -2.73 3.47 16.95
N ASN A 15 -3.75 4.12 16.40
CA ASN A 15 -5.14 3.67 16.52
C ASN A 15 -5.59 2.80 15.35
N THR A 16 -4.68 2.11 14.68
CA THR A 16 -5.02 1.28 13.51
C THR A 16 -6.02 0.19 13.87
N ARG A 17 -7.17 0.21 13.20
CA ARG A 17 -8.22 -0.79 13.36
C ARG A 17 -8.39 -1.65 12.11
N LEU A 18 -7.99 -1.15 10.95
CA LEU A 18 -8.03 -1.87 9.68
C LEU A 18 -6.62 -1.86 9.10
N LEU A 19 -6.12 -3.03 8.74
CA LEU A 19 -4.83 -3.17 8.05
C LEU A 19 -5.07 -3.57 6.60
N MET A 20 -4.56 -2.79 5.66
CA MET A 20 -4.58 -3.12 4.24
C MET A 20 -3.23 -3.67 3.84
N LEU A 21 -3.23 -4.85 3.23
CA LEU A 21 -2.01 -5.52 2.77
C LEU A 21 -2.02 -5.72 1.27
N GLY A 22 -1.04 -5.12 0.59
CA GLY A 22 -0.74 -5.41 -0.81
C GLY A 22 0.42 -6.39 -0.92
N SER A 23 1.03 -6.47 -2.10
CA SER A 23 2.16 -7.37 -2.34
C SER A 23 3.49 -6.64 -2.25
N PHE A 24 3.71 -5.70 -3.15
CA PHE A 24 4.94 -4.92 -3.27
C PHE A 24 4.68 -3.72 -4.19
N PRO A 25 5.32 -2.57 -3.98
CA PRO A 25 5.07 -1.41 -4.83
C PRO A 25 5.62 -1.61 -6.25
N PRO A 26 5.09 -0.86 -7.23
CA PRO A 26 5.64 -0.88 -8.59
C PRO A 26 7.03 -0.25 -8.64
N PRO A 27 7.75 -0.36 -9.77
CA PRO A 27 9.02 0.34 -9.94
C PRO A 27 8.89 1.83 -9.65
N LYS A 28 9.91 2.42 -9.04
CA LYS A 28 9.88 3.82 -8.58
C LYS A 28 9.54 4.82 -9.69
N ALA A 29 9.90 4.52 -10.93
CA ALA A 29 9.56 5.35 -12.08
C ALA A 29 8.06 5.54 -12.29
N ARG A 30 7.22 4.67 -11.72
CA ARG A 30 5.75 4.75 -11.82
C ARG A 30 5.10 5.42 -10.62
N TRP A 31 5.87 5.89 -9.64
CA TRP A 31 5.33 6.52 -8.45
C TRP A 31 4.95 7.98 -8.72
N SER A 32 3.75 8.35 -8.33
CA SER A 32 3.32 9.75 -8.34
C SER A 32 3.45 10.41 -6.97
N MET A 33 3.74 9.61 -5.93
CA MET A 33 3.96 10.08 -4.55
C MET A 33 4.81 9.06 -3.81
N ASP A 34 5.38 9.43 -2.67
CA ASP A 34 6.19 8.53 -1.83
C ASP A 34 5.32 7.86 -0.76
N PHE A 35 4.32 7.10 -1.20
CA PHE A 35 3.42 6.38 -0.32
C PHE A 35 2.83 5.17 -1.04
N TYR A 36 1.97 4.40 -0.37
CA TYR A 36 1.37 3.19 -0.93
C TYR A 36 0.40 3.49 -2.08
N TYR A 37 0.29 2.55 -3.00
CA TYR A 37 -0.52 2.68 -4.21
C TYR A 37 -0.18 3.94 -4.99
N PRO A 38 1.13 4.16 -5.28
CA PRO A 38 1.59 5.45 -5.80
C PRO A 38 1.36 5.67 -7.28
N ASN A 39 1.13 4.61 -8.05
CA ASN A 39 0.92 4.72 -9.49
C ASN A 39 -0.43 5.40 -9.76
N ILE A 40 -0.41 6.50 -10.50
CA ILE A 40 -1.63 7.26 -10.81
C ILE A 40 -2.69 6.43 -11.56
N GLN A 41 -2.27 5.34 -12.21
CA GLN A 41 -3.19 4.43 -12.89
C GLN A 41 -3.83 3.42 -11.94
N ASN A 42 -3.34 3.29 -10.70
CA ASN A 42 -3.94 2.41 -9.69
C ASN A 42 -5.18 3.08 -9.10
N ASP A 43 -6.28 2.34 -9.01
CA ASP A 43 -7.57 2.89 -8.59
C ASP A 43 -7.81 2.86 -7.09
N MET A 44 -6.90 2.34 -6.27
CA MET A 44 -7.15 2.20 -4.83
C MET A 44 -7.58 3.51 -4.16
N TRP A 45 -6.83 4.59 -4.38
CA TRP A 45 -7.18 5.88 -3.77
C TRP A 45 -8.47 6.46 -4.33
N ARG A 46 -8.80 6.17 -5.60
CA ARG A 46 -10.08 6.59 -6.19
C ARG A 46 -11.24 5.83 -5.55
N ILE A 47 -11.07 4.52 -5.31
CA ILE A 47 -12.08 3.69 -4.63
C ILE A 47 -12.31 4.20 -3.21
N LEU A 48 -11.26 4.44 -2.45
CA LEU A 48 -11.38 4.97 -1.09
C LEU A 48 -12.01 6.36 -1.08
N GLY A 49 -11.68 7.19 -2.05
CA GLY A 49 -12.30 8.51 -2.20
C GLY A 49 -13.80 8.41 -2.43
N LEU A 50 -14.23 7.49 -3.29
CA LEU A 50 -15.66 7.26 -3.53
C LEU A 50 -16.38 6.76 -2.28
N ILE A 51 -15.80 5.81 -1.57
CA ILE A 51 -16.43 5.19 -0.40
C ILE A 51 -16.59 6.20 0.75
N PHE A 52 -15.54 6.96 1.07
CA PHE A 52 -15.51 7.80 2.26
C PHE A 52 -15.92 9.25 2.02
N TYR A 53 -15.78 9.76 0.82
CA TYR A 53 -16.05 11.17 0.51
C TYR A 53 -17.00 11.38 -0.67
N GLY A 54 -17.43 10.29 -1.33
CA GLY A 54 -18.24 10.39 -2.52
C GLY A 54 -17.53 11.06 -3.69
N ASN A 55 -16.21 11.06 -3.70
CA ASN A 55 -15.40 11.77 -4.68
C ASN A 55 -14.15 10.95 -5.03
N LYS A 56 -14.09 10.43 -6.24
CA LYS A 56 -12.93 9.64 -6.71
C LYS A 56 -11.63 10.44 -6.75
N ASP A 57 -11.71 11.77 -6.77
CA ASP A 57 -10.55 12.65 -6.88
C ASP A 57 -10.12 13.25 -5.53
N ALA A 58 -10.68 12.73 -4.42
CA ALA A 58 -10.40 13.25 -3.07
C ALA A 58 -8.92 13.23 -2.70
N PHE A 59 -8.16 12.27 -3.22
CA PHE A 59 -6.74 12.10 -2.90
C PHE A 59 -5.79 12.61 -3.98
N LEU A 60 -6.30 13.23 -5.03
CA LEU A 60 -5.45 13.79 -6.07
C LEU A 60 -4.79 15.09 -5.60
N ARG A 61 -3.50 15.24 -5.91
CA ARG A 61 -2.79 16.52 -5.84
C ARG A 61 -3.09 17.33 -7.09
N ASP A 62 -3.05 16.65 -8.24
CA ASP A 62 -3.38 17.18 -9.55
C ASP A 62 -3.77 16.01 -10.47
N LYS A 63 -3.94 16.27 -11.76
CA LYS A 63 -4.37 15.23 -12.73
C LYS A 63 -3.37 14.09 -12.90
N LYS A 64 -2.11 14.29 -12.50
CA LYS A 64 -1.01 13.35 -12.74
C LYS A 64 -0.48 12.68 -11.48
N ALA A 65 -0.92 13.11 -10.32
CA ALA A 65 -0.36 12.60 -9.07
C ALA A 65 -1.36 12.57 -7.93
N PHE A 66 -1.22 11.58 -7.05
CA PHE A 66 -1.92 11.55 -5.77
C PHE A 66 -1.19 12.44 -4.75
N SER A 67 -1.92 12.87 -3.73
CA SER A 67 -1.36 13.66 -2.62
C SER A 67 -0.97 12.75 -1.47
N GLU A 68 0.31 12.66 -1.18
CA GLU A 68 0.84 11.91 -0.06
C GLU A 68 0.26 12.41 1.27
N GLU A 69 0.17 13.73 1.45
CA GLU A 69 -0.37 14.33 2.67
C GLU A 69 -1.82 13.97 2.91
N LYS A 70 -2.65 14.05 1.87
CA LYS A 70 -4.07 13.69 1.97
C LYS A 70 -4.26 12.21 2.28
N ALA A 71 -3.47 11.35 1.64
CA ALA A 71 -3.53 9.91 1.85
C ALA A 71 -3.13 9.55 3.29
N LYS A 72 -2.03 10.09 3.79
CA LYS A 72 -1.56 9.85 5.15
C LYS A 72 -2.54 10.38 6.20
N ALA A 73 -3.05 11.60 6.00
CA ALA A 73 -4.02 12.20 6.92
C ALA A 73 -5.28 11.36 7.02
N PHE A 74 -5.78 10.86 5.90
CA PHE A 74 -6.94 9.96 5.86
C PHE A 74 -6.67 8.69 6.67
N CYS A 75 -5.53 8.06 6.47
CA CYS A 75 -5.18 6.83 7.18
C CYS A 75 -5.10 7.06 8.70
N ARG A 76 -4.49 8.15 9.14
CA ARG A 76 -4.39 8.50 10.56
C ARG A 76 -5.76 8.79 11.16
N GLU A 77 -6.59 9.52 10.45
CA GLU A 77 -7.93 9.91 10.90
C GLU A 77 -8.86 8.70 11.00
N ARG A 78 -8.75 7.76 10.06
CA ARG A 78 -9.66 6.61 9.97
C ARG A 78 -9.13 5.35 10.65
N GLY A 79 -7.91 5.37 11.18
CA GLY A 79 -7.32 4.20 11.80
C GLY A 79 -6.98 3.11 10.81
N ILE A 80 -6.45 3.47 9.65
CA ILE A 80 -6.06 2.54 8.60
C ILE A 80 -4.54 2.43 8.54
N GLY A 81 -4.02 1.22 8.73
CA GLY A 81 -2.63 0.90 8.48
C GLY A 81 -2.47 0.30 7.08
N ILE A 82 -1.32 0.49 6.48
CA ILE A 82 -1.02 -0.05 5.16
C ILE A 82 0.36 -0.68 5.17
N GLY A 83 0.47 -1.83 4.52
CA GLY A 83 1.73 -2.51 4.30
C GLY A 83 1.62 -3.44 3.11
N ASP A 84 2.68 -4.17 2.86
CA ASP A 84 2.72 -5.20 1.84
C ASP A 84 3.18 -6.51 2.44
N THR A 85 2.81 -7.63 1.83
CA THR A 85 3.13 -8.96 2.36
C THR A 85 4.55 -9.40 2.03
N ALA A 86 5.21 -8.76 1.07
CA ALA A 86 6.59 -9.06 0.70
C ALA A 86 7.52 -7.96 1.19
N MET A 87 8.61 -8.34 1.83
CA MET A 87 9.67 -7.43 2.29
C MET A 87 10.80 -7.34 1.26
N GLU A 88 10.98 -8.38 0.48
CA GLU A 88 12.02 -8.47 -0.53
C GLU A 88 11.53 -9.34 -1.68
N VAL A 89 11.73 -8.89 -2.91
CA VAL A 89 11.26 -9.58 -4.11
C VAL A 89 12.32 -9.57 -5.20
N ILE A 90 12.15 -10.49 -6.18
CA ILE A 90 12.81 -10.42 -7.48
C ILE A 90 11.75 -10.02 -8.49
N ARG A 91 12.00 -8.96 -9.24
CA ARG A 91 11.06 -8.49 -10.26
C ARG A 91 11.42 -9.12 -11.59
N LEU A 92 10.57 -10.01 -12.07
CA LEU A 92 10.81 -10.76 -13.31
C LEU A 92 10.64 -9.91 -14.57
N LYS A 93 9.77 -8.87 -14.46
CA LYS A 93 9.61 -7.86 -15.51
C LYS A 93 9.46 -6.48 -14.85
N ALA A 94 10.00 -5.44 -15.50
CA ALA A 94 9.97 -4.08 -14.97
C ALA A 94 8.59 -3.42 -15.15
N ASN A 95 7.56 -3.99 -14.51
CA ASN A 95 6.21 -3.44 -14.51
C ASN A 95 5.56 -3.59 -13.12
N ALA A 96 4.31 -3.14 -12.99
CA ALA A 96 3.61 -3.12 -11.71
C ALA A 96 2.81 -4.39 -11.40
N SER A 97 2.83 -5.39 -12.30
CA SER A 97 2.00 -6.59 -12.14
C SER A 97 2.57 -7.55 -11.10
N ASP A 98 1.76 -7.95 -10.15
CA ASP A 98 2.12 -8.91 -9.08
C ASP A 98 2.56 -10.27 -9.63
N LYS A 99 2.01 -10.70 -10.75
CA LYS A 99 2.34 -12.01 -11.31
C LYS A 99 3.79 -12.13 -11.77
N PHE A 100 4.50 -11.02 -11.94
CA PHE A 100 5.90 -11.00 -12.33
C PHE A 100 6.83 -10.74 -11.14
N LEU A 101 6.32 -10.83 -9.91
CA LEU A 101 7.11 -10.74 -8.69
C LEU A 101 7.38 -12.13 -8.13
N GLU A 102 8.62 -12.37 -7.74
CA GLU A 102 9.00 -13.55 -6.97
C GLU A 102 9.33 -13.11 -5.55
N VAL A 103 8.56 -13.60 -4.58
CA VAL A 103 8.74 -13.21 -3.17
C VAL A 103 9.94 -13.93 -2.58
N VAL A 104 10.95 -13.18 -2.16
CA VAL A 104 12.16 -13.69 -1.53
C VAL A 104 11.98 -13.74 -0.02
N ARG A 105 11.38 -12.69 0.56
CA ARG A 105 11.17 -12.61 2.00
C ARG A 105 9.79 -12.03 2.30
N PRO A 106 8.87 -12.86 2.85
CA PRO A 106 7.56 -12.36 3.29
C PRO A 106 7.65 -11.64 4.64
N ILE A 107 6.58 -10.97 5.02
CA ILE A 107 6.46 -10.35 6.35
C ILE A 107 6.19 -11.40 7.41
N ASP A 108 6.38 -11.01 8.68
CA ASP A 108 5.90 -11.77 9.85
C ASP A 108 4.59 -11.12 10.34
N PRO A 109 3.42 -11.73 10.07
CA PRO A 109 2.14 -11.12 10.44
C PRO A 109 1.98 -10.89 11.95
N GLU A 110 2.47 -11.80 12.78
CA GLU A 110 2.36 -11.67 14.23
C GLU A 110 3.12 -10.45 14.73
N LYS A 111 4.31 -10.22 14.20
CA LYS A 111 5.14 -9.07 14.57
C LYS A 111 4.46 -7.76 14.17
N VAL A 112 3.85 -7.72 13.00
CA VAL A 112 3.12 -6.53 12.53
C VAL A 112 1.90 -6.28 13.42
N LEU A 113 1.09 -7.30 13.66
CA LEU A 113 -0.14 -7.17 14.46
C LEU A 113 0.15 -6.80 15.92
N SER A 114 1.29 -7.18 16.47
CA SER A 114 1.65 -6.79 17.83
C SER A 114 1.83 -5.28 18.01
N GLN A 115 2.09 -4.56 16.91
CA GLN A 115 2.25 -3.11 16.93
C GLN A 115 0.91 -2.36 16.84
N ILE A 116 -0.16 -3.07 16.46
CA ILE A 116 -1.50 -2.48 16.27
C ILE A 116 -2.56 -3.31 17.02
N PRO A 117 -2.56 -3.29 18.37
CA PRO A 117 -3.44 -4.16 19.16
C PRO A 117 -4.93 -3.90 18.97
N GLU A 118 -5.32 -2.76 18.43
CA GLU A 118 -6.72 -2.43 18.16
C GLU A 118 -7.20 -2.89 16.78
N CYS A 119 -6.33 -3.52 15.99
CA CYS A 119 -6.68 -3.98 14.64
C CYS A 119 -7.73 -5.10 14.71
N VAL A 120 -8.86 -4.89 14.04
CA VAL A 120 -9.99 -5.83 14.03
C VAL A 120 -10.25 -6.45 12.66
N ALA A 121 -9.60 -5.97 11.60
CA ALA A 121 -9.81 -6.48 10.25
C ALA A 121 -8.56 -6.28 9.39
N ILE A 122 -8.36 -7.22 8.46
CA ILE A 122 -7.28 -7.15 7.47
C ILE A 122 -7.91 -7.28 6.09
N VAL A 123 -7.59 -6.34 5.20
CA VAL A 123 -7.99 -6.38 3.80
C VAL A 123 -6.76 -6.68 2.95
N VAL A 124 -6.86 -7.72 2.15
CA VAL A 124 -5.76 -8.16 1.28
C VAL A 124 -6.06 -7.72 -0.15
N THR A 125 -5.10 -7.05 -0.77
CA THR A 125 -5.21 -6.55 -2.14
C THR A 125 -4.13 -7.17 -3.02
N GLY A 126 -4.52 -7.72 -4.18
CA GLY A 126 -3.60 -8.39 -5.09
C GLY A 126 -3.42 -9.87 -4.79
N GLN A 127 -3.07 -10.65 -5.82
CA GLN A 127 -2.98 -12.11 -5.71
C GLN A 127 -1.84 -12.59 -4.81
N LYS A 128 -0.69 -11.93 -4.87
CA LYS A 128 0.49 -12.34 -4.07
C LYS A 128 0.30 -12.09 -2.58
N ALA A 129 -0.61 -11.20 -2.20
CA ALA A 129 -0.88 -10.90 -0.80
C ALA A 129 -1.80 -11.94 -0.14
N MET A 130 -2.53 -12.68 -0.95
CA MET A 130 -3.37 -13.76 -0.47
C MET A 130 -2.55 -15.02 -0.22
#